data_7008c0f45d7d776bfb4a273aaa761b78
#
_entry.id   7008c0f45d7d776bfb4a273aaa761b78
#
_cell.length_a   1.000
_cell.length_b   1.000
_cell.length_c   1.000
_cell.angle_alpha   90.00
_cell.angle_beta   90.00
_cell.angle_gamma   90.00
#
_symmetry.space_group_name_H-M   'P 1'
#
loop_
_entity.id
_entity.type
_entity.pdbx_description
1 polymer ?
#
loop_
_entity_poly.entity_id
_entity_poly.type
_entity_poly.pdbx_seq_one_letter_code
_entity_poly.pdbx_strand_id
1 'polypeptide(L)'
;MERVSGAKGTRRGIAAVAAALLALGVAACGSTGNSSTAPAPHDPTAPVSGTLRTFTYEDTIAPKLLDPFKEENPKLTVKTATFDSDAEAAAKLVGGFQADVVEACADEIDPLSQRHLLRPLDPKGIPGFDKLTFHDAPGVTDASGQVLFVPVSAGPQGLIVNTDKVKDVNPSWKALFEPQYEGEVAIEGDESLTPIGETALALGMDDPMELSAKQIDEVTDYLKEHKGQFRSYTESDSDTINLLKSGEVVLTDGGRGTAMAAEEAGVPVEWIAPKEGPLSWICGLGISSAAKNVEAAYKLINYYTSPQAQAQSATEGYVVTNPAALPLVPEKYKESADPASVKNAIAEREPPNLDEYVHAWQEVESE
;
A
#
# COMPACT_ATOMS: atom_id res chain seq x y z
N MET A 1 11.06 -54.49 -47.45
CA MET A 1 11.67 -54.27 -48.82
C MET A 1 12.35 -52.93 -48.70
N GLU A 2 13.44 -52.97 -48.64
CA GLU A 2 14.77 -53.04 -49.26
C GLU A 2 15.51 -51.74 -48.91
N ARG A 3 16.56 -51.80 -48.10
CA ARG A 3 17.97 -52.04 -48.45
C ARG A 3 18.42 -51.13 -49.60
N VAL A 4 19.54 -50.48 -49.62
CA VAL A 4 20.91 -50.77 -49.22
C VAL A 4 21.76 -49.56 -49.61
N SER A 5 22.73 -49.21 -48.75
CA SER A 5 24.18 -49.23 -49.03
C SER A 5 24.70 -48.07 -49.91
N GLY A 6 25.73 -47.45 -49.66
CA GLY A 6 27.02 -47.72 -49.02
C GLY A 6 28.10 -46.93 -49.65
N ALA A 7 29.08 -46.70 -48.88
CA ALA A 7 30.54 -46.85 -49.10
C ALA A 7 31.35 -45.63 -49.61
N LYS A 8 32.26 -45.25 -48.76
CA LYS A 8 33.75 -45.34 -48.81
C LYS A 8 34.53 -44.42 -49.76
N GLY A 9 35.34 -43.62 -49.17
CA GLY A 9 36.77 -43.73 -49.17
C GLY A 9 37.42 -42.48 -49.83
N THR A 10 38.42 -41.92 -49.50
CA THR A 10 39.77 -42.21 -49.06
C THR A 10 40.64 -40.93 -49.04
N ARG A 11 41.30 -40.69 -47.93
CA ARG A 11 42.74 -40.37 -47.73
C ARG A 11 43.49 -39.32 -48.58
N ARG A 12 44.22 -38.53 -47.80
CA ARG A 12 45.61 -38.02 -47.89
C ARG A 12 45.85 -36.61 -48.38
N GLY A 13 46.61 -35.91 -47.54
CA GLY A 13 47.42 -34.76 -47.94
C GLY A 13 47.89 -33.97 -46.68
N ILE A 14 49.07 -34.34 -46.19
CA ILE A 14 49.86 -33.68 -45.14
C ILE A 14 50.50 -32.43 -45.72
N ALA A 15 50.47 -31.30 -45.04
CA ALA A 15 51.56 -30.31 -45.06
C ALA A 15 51.51 -29.48 -43.76
N ALA A 16 52.54 -29.67 -42.96
CA ALA A 16 52.84 -28.86 -41.78
C ALA A 16 53.58 -27.60 -42.20
N VAL A 17 53.26 -26.45 -41.61
CA VAL A 17 54.20 -25.36 -41.37
C VAL A 17 53.93 -24.76 -40.00
N ALA A 18 55.03 -24.52 -39.29
CA ALA A 18 55.17 -24.24 -37.89
C ALA A 18 54.97 -22.75 -37.50
N ALA A 19 54.62 -22.56 -36.23
CA ALA A 19 55.11 -21.57 -35.29
C ALA A 19 54.69 -20.10 -35.43
N ALA A 20 53.91 -19.62 -34.40
CA ALA A 20 54.37 -18.56 -33.51
C ALA A 20 53.46 -18.48 -32.27
N LEU A 21 54.05 -18.66 -31.13
CA LEU A 21 53.50 -18.45 -29.78
C LEU A 21 53.17 -16.98 -29.54
N LEU A 22 51.97 -16.69 -29.06
CA LEU A 22 51.73 -15.56 -28.18
C LEU A 22 50.64 -15.99 -27.21
N ALA A 23 51.07 -16.30 -25.99
CA ALA A 23 50.23 -16.58 -24.84
C ALA A 23 49.64 -15.27 -24.33
N LEU A 24 48.33 -15.10 -24.43
CA LEU A 24 47.58 -14.17 -23.63
C LEU A 24 46.59 -15.00 -22.80
N GLY A 25 46.97 -15.18 -21.53
CA GLY A 25 46.13 -15.81 -20.53
C GLY A 25 44.93 -14.97 -20.25
N VAL A 26 43.74 -15.42 -20.61
CA VAL A 26 42.49 -14.95 -20.07
C VAL A 26 42.15 -15.89 -18.95
N ALA A 27 42.46 -15.47 -17.71
CA ALA A 27 41.94 -16.08 -16.52
C ALA A 27 40.41 -15.76 -16.43
N ALA A 28 39.61 -16.69 -16.92
CA ALA A 28 38.17 -16.67 -16.63
C ALA A 28 37.97 -17.17 -15.20
N CYS A 29 38.06 -16.27 -14.24
CA CYS A 29 37.50 -16.51 -12.93
C CYS A 29 35.99 -16.41 -13.04
N GLY A 30 35.31 -17.55 -13.14
CA GLY A 30 33.88 -17.64 -12.88
C GLY A 30 33.61 -17.40 -11.39
N SER A 31 33.34 -16.18 -11.04
CA SER A 31 32.68 -15.86 -9.76
C SER A 31 31.19 -15.86 -10.02
N THR A 32 30.50 -16.93 -9.62
CA THR A 32 29.08 -16.89 -9.31
C THR A 32 28.94 -16.05 -8.05
N GLY A 33 29.10 -14.75 -8.18
CA GLY A 33 28.78 -13.78 -7.15
C GLY A 33 27.32 -13.43 -7.30
N ASN A 34 26.54 -13.74 -6.30
CA ASN A 34 25.25 -13.13 -6.06
C ASN A 34 25.52 -11.62 -5.93
N SER A 35 25.39 -10.88 -7.02
CA SER A 35 25.49 -9.43 -7.01
C SER A 35 24.21 -8.89 -6.42
N SER A 36 24.18 -8.68 -5.13
CA SER A 36 23.30 -7.66 -4.55
C SER A 36 23.82 -6.32 -5.10
N THR A 37 23.37 -5.96 -6.28
CA THR A 37 23.65 -4.64 -6.86
C THR A 37 22.98 -3.63 -5.97
N ALA A 38 23.80 -2.86 -5.23
CA ALA A 38 23.31 -1.64 -4.58
C ALA A 38 22.54 -0.82 -5.61
N PRO A 39 21.39 -0.19 -5.20
CA PRO A 39 20.63 0.67 -6.10
C PRO A 39 21.55 1.68 -6.79
N ALA A 40 21.33 1.94 -8.07
CA ALA A 40 22.10 2.94 -8.79
C ALA A 40 21.84 4.32 -8.14
N PRO A 41 22.86 5.16 -7.98
CA PRO A 41 22.67 6.52 -7.47
C PRO A 41 21.64 7.27 -8.32
N HIS A 42 20.64 7.87 -7.67
CA HIS A 42 19.62 8.67 -8.31
C HIS A 42 19.88 10.17 -8.06
N ASP A 43 19.72 11.01 -9.09
CA ASP A 43 19.76 12.47 -8.96
C ASP A 43 18.32 13.02 -8.84
N PRO A 44 17.88 13.46 -7.65
CA PRO A 44 16.52 13.95 -7.44
C PRO A 44 16.21 15.22 -8.23
N THR A 45 17.22 15.92 -8.74
CA THR A 45 17.08 17.17 -9.50
C THR A 45 17.03 16.97 -11.01
N ALA A 46 17.34 15.77 -11.50
CA ALA A 46 17.39 15.49 -12.93
C ALA A 46 16.02 15.71 -13.60
N PRO A 47 16.01 16.30 -14.81
CA PRO A 47 14.76 16.44 -15.57
C PRO A 47 14.29 15.09 -16.07
N VAL A 48 12.99 14.81 -15.94
CA VAL A 48 12.37 13.56 -16.36
C VAL A 48 11.52 13.74 -17.62
N SER A 49 11.35 12.66 -18.37
CA SER A 49 10.52 12.64 -19.59
C SER A 49 10.03 11.22 -19.92
N GLY A 50 9.21 11.10 -20.95
CA GLY A 50 8.67 9.82 -21.39
C GLY A 50 7.37 9.45 -20.66
N THR A 51 7.17 8.17 -20.35
CA THR A 51 5.97 7.69 -19.69
C THR A 51 6.31 7.19 -18.29
N LEU A 52 5.56 7.64 -17.30
CA LEU A 52 5.50 7.10 -15.94
C LEU A 52 4.16 6.38 -15.77
N ARG A 53 4.19 5.16 -15.25
CA ARG A 53 3.00 4.37 -14.94
C ARG A 53 2.90 4.20 -13.44
N THR A 54 1.79 4.67 -12.86
CA THR A 54 1.49 4.45 -11.44
C THR A 54 0.43 3.37 -11.30
N PHE A 55 0.52 2.60 -10.24
CA PHE A 55 -0.44 1.60 -9.82
C PHE A 55 -0.61 1.76 -8.32
N THR A 56 -1.72 2.36 -7.90
CA THR A 56 -1.91 2.92 -6.56
C THR A 56 -3.38 2.80 -6.16
N TYR A 57 -3.70 3.08 -4.91
CA TYR A 57 -5.05 3.35 -4.49
C TYR A 57 -5.60 4.61 -5.21
N GLU A 58 -6.93 4.74 -5.26
CA GLU A 58 -7.61 5.80 -6.02
C GLU A 58 -7.32 7.19 -5.46
N ASP A 59 -7.33 7.33 -4.15
CA ASP A 59 -7.12 8.58 -3.42
C ASP A 59 -5.72 9.17 -3.64
N THR A 60 -4.69 8.33 -3.72
CA THR A 60 -3.29 8.76 -3.97
C THR A 60 -3.14 9.49 -5.30
N ILE A 61 -3.94 9.16 -6.31
CA ILE A 61 -3.90 9.83 -7.62
C ILE A 61 -5.00 10.87 -7.82
N ALA A 62 -5.68 11.26 -6.74
CA ALA A 62 -6.66 12.33 -6.79
C ALA A 62 -6.09 13.59 -7.49
N PRO A 63 -6.89 14.30 -8.31
CA PRO A 63 -6.39 15.45 -9.07
C PRO A 63 -5.69 16.50 -8.21
N LYS A 64 -6.20 16.77 -7.01
CA LYS A 64 -5.60 17.72 -6.06
C LYS A 64 -4.14 17.37 -5.68
N LEU A 65 -3.81 16.07 -5.67
CA LEU A 65 -2.49 15.57 -5.31
C LEU A 65 -1.58 15.38 -6.52
N LEU A 66 -2.10 14.82 -7.62
CA LEU A 66 -1.28 14.43 -8.76
C LEU A 66 -1.12 15.50 -9.83
N ASP A 67 -2.11 16.39 -10.03
CA ASP A 67 -2.04 17.39 -11.12
C ASP A 67 -0.89 18.39 -10.95
N PRO A 68 -0.55 18.89 -9.75
CA PRO A 68 0.63 19.75 -9.59
C PRO A 68 1.92 19.06 -10.04
N PHE A 69 2.09 17.77 -9.78
CA PHE A 69 3.24 17.02 -10.28
C PHE A 69 3.30 16.98 -11.80
N LYS A 70 2.16 16.77 -12.47
CA LYS A 70 2.06 16.77 -13.94
C LYS A 70 2.41 18.13 -14.52
N GLU A 71 1.94 19.21 -13.88
CA GLU A 71 2.23 20.60 -14.29
C GLU A 71 3.73 20.93 -14.17
N GLU A 72 4.38 20.46 -13.11
CA GLU A 72 5.83 20.64 -12.92
C GLU A 72 6.66 19.81 -13.90
N ASN A 73 6.10 18.73 -14.45
CA ASN A 73 6.81 17.79 -15.32
C ASN A 73 6.14 17.63 -16.70
N PRO A 74 6.01 18.71 -17.51
CA PRO A 74 5.21 18.70 -18.75
C PRO A 74 5.77 17.81 -19.86
N LYS A 75 7.00 17.30 -19.74
CA LYS A 75 7.60 16.33 -20.67
C LYS A 75 7.33 14.88 -20.28
N LEU A 76 6.66 14.66 -19.15
CA LEU A 76 6.31 13.34 -18.64
C LEU A 76 4.82 13.06 -18.93
N THR A 77 4.54 11.90 -19.51
CA THR A 77 3.18 11.38 -19.64
C THR A 77 2.90 10.46 -18.47
N VAL A 78 2.09 10.89 -17.51
CA VAL A 78 1.67 10.04 -16.39
C VAL A 78 0.46 9.22 -16.80
N LYS A 79 0.54 7.90 -16.63
CA LYS A 79 -0.56 6.94 -16.82
C LYS A 79 -0.85 6.30 -15.48
N THR A 80 -2.09 6.42 -15.03
CA THR A 80 -2.56 5.91 -13.75
C THR A 80 -3.40 4.66 -13.94
N ALA A 81 -3.29 3.75 -13.00
CA ALA A 81 -4.21 2.63 -12.79
C ALA A 81 -4.36 2.43 -11.27
N THR A 82 -5.49 1.88 -10.87
CA THR A 82 -5.83 1.66 -9.47
C THR A 82 -6.00 0.17 -9.17
N PHE A 83 -5.94 -0.15 -7.90
CA PHE A 83 -6.30 -1.42 -7.29
C PHE A 83 -7.03 -1.12 -5.98
N ASP A 84 -7.73 -2.10 -5.46
CA ASP A 84 -8.51 -1.97 -4.24
C ASP A 84 -7.83 -2.67 -3.04
N SER A 85 -6.82 -3.56 -3.29
CA SER A 85 -6.00 -4.19 -2.24
C SER A 85 -4.59 -4.52 -2.71
N ASP A 86 -3.61 -4.62 -1.78
CA ASP A 86 -2.22 -5.02 -2.09
C ASP A 86 -2.16 -6.45 -2.65
N ALA A 87 -3.08 -7.32 -2.26
CA ALA A 87 -3.20 -8.67 -2.82
C ALA A 87 -3.59 -8.63 -4.31
N GLU A 88 -4.52 -7.77 -4.69
CA GLU A 88 -4.88 -7.53 -6.09
C GLU A 88 -3.71 -6.96 -6.88
N ALA A 89 -3.02 -5.96 -6.31
CA ALA A 89 -1.83 -5.37 -6.91
C ALA A 89 -0.77 -6.43 -7.20
N ALA A 90 -0.45 -7.27 -6.22
CA ALA A 90 0.51 -8.36 -6.37
C ALA A 90 0.10 -9.35 -7.46
N ALA A 91 -1.18 -9.76 -7.50
CA ALA A 91 -1.69 -10.69 -8.51
C ALA A 91 -1.58 -10.11 -9.92
N LYS A 92 -1.96 -8.84 -10.13
CA LYS A 92 -1.86 -8.14 -11.42
C LYS A 92 -0.39 -8.00 -11.87
N LEU A 93 0.53 -7.64 -10.95
CA LEU A 93 1.96 -7.51 -11.26
C LEU A 93 2.58 -8.87 -11.65
N VAL A 94 2.25 -9.95 -10.94
CA VAL A 94 2.64 -11.32 -11.31
C VAL A 94 2.09 -11.69 -12.68
N GLY A 95 0.88 -11.27 -13.00
CA GLY A 95 0.25 -11.45 -14.32
C GLY A 95 0.87 -10.62 -15.44
N GLY A 96 1.89 -9.79 -15.14
CA GLY A 96 2.63 -8.99 -16.13
C GLY A 96 2.09 -7.58 -16.33
N PHE A 97 1.24 -7.09 -15.41
CA PHE A 97 0.84 -5.68 -15.41
C PHE A 97 2.07 -4.78 -15.27
N GLN A 98 2.12 -3.72 -16.08
CA GLN A 98 3.31 -2.85 -16.18
C GLN A 98 3.09 -1.58 -15.37
N ALA A 99 3.79 -1.48 -14.25
CA ALA A 99 3.91 -0.27 -13.45
C ALA A 99 5.37 0.15 -13.29
N ASP A 100 5.61 1.44 -13.09
CA ASP A 100 6.89 2.00 -12.69
C ASP A 100 6.87 2.29 -11.18
N VAL A 101 5.77 2.85 -10.68
CA VAL A 101 5.50 3.09 -9.26
C VAL A 101 4.33 2.22 -8.82
N VAL A 102 4.46 1.61 -7.66
CA VAL A 102 3.43 0.80 -7.00
C VAL A 102 3.26 1.34 -5.59
N GLU A 103 2.04 1.57 -5.18
CA GLU A 103 1.76 1.83 -3.78
C GLU A 103 1.79 0.53 -2.98
N ALA A 104 2.17 0.61 -1.72
CA ALA A 104 2.25 -0.52 -0.80
C ALA A 104 1.98 -0.02 0.61
N CYS A 105 1.26 -0.81 1.39
CA CYS A 105 0.98 -0.53 2.78
C CYS A 105 1.79 -1.45 3.70
N ALA A 106 2.10 -0.96 4.90
CA ALA A 106 3.03 -1.64 5.83
C ALA A 106 2.49 -2.96 6.37
N ASP A 107 1.19 -3.09 6.43
CA ASP A 107 0.42 -4.22 6.95
C ASP A 107 0.22 -5.34 5.93
N GLU A 108 0.33 -5.04 4.63
CA GLU A 108 0.16 -6.02 3.55
C GLU A 108 1.33 -6.07 2.55
N ILE A 109 2.54 -5.68 2.98
CA ILE A 109 3.72 -5.60 2.09
C ILE A 109 4.22 -6.97 1.60
N ASP A 110 3.94 -8.06 2.31
CA ASP A 110 4.51 -9.37 2.04
C ASP A 110 4.20 -9.95 0.65
N PRO A 111 2.97 -9.85 0.12
CA PRO A 111 2.69 -10.29 -1.25
C PRO A 111 3.58 -9.63 -2.31
N LEU A 112 3.99 -8.38 -2.08
CA LEU A 112 4.89 -7.64 -2.97
C LEU A 112 6.35 -7.96 -2.71
N SER A 113 6.76 -8.05 -1.44
CA SER A 113 8.15 -8.23 -1.03
C SER A 113 8.65 -9.64 -1.28
N GLN A 114 7.93 -10.67 -0.86
CA GLN A 114 8.31 -12.09 -1.01
C GLN A 114 8.41 -12.52 -2.48
N ARG A 115 7.64 -11.91 -3.36
CA ARG A 115 7.68 -12.17 -4.80
C ARG A 115 8.65 -11.27 -5.54
N HIS A 116 9.41 -10.43 -4.82
CA HIS A 116 10.37 -9.46 -5.38
C HIS A 116 9.75 -8.56 -6.46
N LEU A 117 8.51 -8.12 -6.24
CA LEU A 117 7.78 -7.25 -7.17
C LEU A 117 8.21 -5.80 -7.03
N LEU A 118 8.76 -5.41 -5.89
CA LEU A 118 9.39 -4.13 -5.63
C LEU A 118 10.91 -4.27 -5.75
N ARG A 119 11.55 -3.22 -6.22
CA ARG A 119 13.01 -3.10 -6.22
C ARG A 119 13.48 -2.32 -5.02
N PRO A 120 14.62 -2.68 -4.41
CA PRO A 120 15.22 -1.86 -3.35
C PRO A 120 15.45 -0.41 -3.80
N LEU A 121 15.11 0.53 -2.94
CA LEU A 121 15.32 1.95 -3.13
C LEU A 121 16.63 2.41 -2.51
N ASP A 122 17.31 3.40 -3.14
CA ASP A 122 18.41 4.11 -2.50
C ASP A 122 17.85 5.29 -1.69
N PRO A 123 17.90 5.26 -0.35
CA PRO A 123 17.40 6.37 0.47
C PRO A 123 18.08 7.70 0.19
N LYS A 124 19.31 7.68 -0.36
CA LYS A 124 20.05 8.89 -0.74
C LYS A 124 19.41 9.62 -1.92
N GLY A 125 18.63 8.91 -2.73
CA GLY A 125 17.84 9.49 -3.81
C GLY A 125 16.57 10.20 -3.34
N ILE A 126 16.27 10.13 -2.02
CA ILE A 126 15.06 10.70 -1.41
C ILE A 126 15.47 11.72 -0.37
N PRO A 127 15.41 13.02 -0.69
CA PRO A 127 15.85 14.06 0.21
C PRO A 127 15.14 14.04 1.56
N GLY A 128 15.89 13.82 2.63
CA GLY A 128 15.35 13.81 4.00
C GLY A 128 14.60 12.54 4.38
N PHE A 129 14.84 11.42 3.72
CA PHE A 129 14.22 10.12 4.03
C PHE A 129 14.29 9.79 5.53
N ASP A 130 15.45 9.96 6.15
CA ASP A 130 15.70 9.72 7.57
C ASP A 130 14.96 10.68 8.53
N LYS A 131 14.25 11.67 7.99
CA LYS A 131 13.43 12.65 8.73
C LYS A 131 11.94 12.43 8.53
N LEU A 132 11.56 11.53 7.64
CA LEU A 132 10.16 11.14 7.50
C LEU A 132 9.71 10.40 8.76
N THR A 133 8.53 10.65 9.25
CA THR A 133 8.03 10.11 10.52
C THR A 133 7.88 8.64 10.38
N PHE A 134 7.59 7.95 9.50
CA PHE A 134 7.36 6.50 9.49
C PHE A 134 8.44 5.74 8.69
N HIS A 135 9.61 6.34 8.48
CA HIS A 135 10.67 5.76 7.65
C HIS A 135 11.25 4.43 8.18
N ASP A 136 11.04 4.14 9.45
CA ASP A 136 11.47 2.91 10.14
C ASP A 136 10.29 2.03 10.60
N ALA A 137 9.08 2.30 10.10
CA ALA A 137 7.91 1.46 10.39
C ALA A 137 8.11 0.03 9.85
N PRO A 138 7.51 -0.98 10.50
CA PRO A 138 7.47 -2.34 9.95
C PRO A 138 7.02 -2.35 8.48
N GLY A 139 7.60 -3.22 7.68
CA GLY A 139 7.29 -3.31 6.25
C GLY A 139 8.00 -2.31 5.33
N VAL A 140 8.47 -1.15 5.84
CA VAL A 140 9.21 -0.16 5.02
C VAL A 140 10.53 -0.74 4.51
N THR A 141 11.16 -1.60 5.28
CA THR A 141 12.39 -2.32 4.89
C THR A 141 12.17 -3.83 4.89
N ASP A 142 12.87 -4.51 3.99
CA ASP A 142 12.93 -5.98 4.02
C ASP A 142 13.84 -6.50 5.15
N ALA A 143 13.88 -7.82 5.31
CA ALA A 143 14.71 -8.49 6.33
C ALA A 143 16.22 -8.23 6.18
N SER A 144 16.68 -7.73 5.03
CA SER A 144 18.07 -7.34 4.79
C SER A 144 18.34 -5.86 5.07
N GLY A 145 17.31 -5.09 5.46
CA GLY A 145 17.37 -3.66 5.72
C GLY A 145 17.33 -2.80 4.45
N GLN A 146 16.89 -3.34 3.32
CA GLN A 146 16.69 -2.56 2.09
C GLN A 146 15.31 -1.90 2.10
N VAL A 147 15.25 -0.62 1.77
CA VAL A 147 13.99 0.13 1.68
C VAL A 147 13.18 -0.37 0.49
N LEU A 148 11.94 -0.78 0.73
CA LEU A 148 11.01 -1.27 -0.28
C LEU A 148 10.06 -0.19 -0.79
N PHE A 149 9.56 0.65 0.10
CA PHE A 149 8.72 1.80 -0.24
C PHE A 149 9.02 3.00 0.66
N VAL A 150 8.57 4.15 0.26
CA VAL A 150 8.74 5.41 1.02
C VAL A 150 7.38 5.83 1.52
N PRO A 151 7.17 5.95 2.84
CA PRO A 151 5.90 6.41 3.40
C PRO A 151 5.52 7.79 2.87
N VAL A 152 4.34 7.90 2.25
CA VAL A 152 3.79 9.15 1.71
C VAL A 152 2.44 9.49 2.31
N SER A 153 1.75 8.51 2.88
CA SER A 153 0.46 8.67 3.52
C SER A 153 0.37 7.83 4.80
N ALA A 154 -0.41 8.29 5.74
CA ALA A 154 -0.77 7.59 6.96
C ALA A 154 -2.10 8.16 7.47
N GLY A 155 -2.85 7.37 8.19
CA GLY A 155 -4.11 7.84 8.75
C GLY A 155 -4.67 6.93 9.83
N PRO A 156 -5.56 7.47 10.67
CA PRO A 156 -6.31 6.66 11.62
C PRO A 156 -7.60 6.16 10.97
N GLN A 157 -7.95 4.93 11.30
CA GLN A 157 -9.22 4.28 11.04
C GLN A 157 -10.10 4.40 12.29
N GLY A 158 -11.36 4.77 12.12
CA GLY A 158 -12.28 4.97 13.22
C GLY A 158 -13.73 4.91 12.76
N LEU A 159 -14.65 5.47 13.54
CA LEU A 159 -16.07 5.49 13.20
C LEU A 159 -16.43 6.71 12.36
N ILE A 160 -17.24 6.54 11.32
CA ILE A 160 -17.87 7.60 10.54
C ILE A 160 -19.38 7.56 10.83
N VAL A 161 -19.92 8.64 11.33
CA VAL A 161 -21.29 8.71 11.83
C VAL A 161 -22.08 9.77 11.10
N ASN A 162 -23.24 9.44 10.54
CA ASN A 162 -24.16 10.42 9.97
C ASN A 162 -24.84 11.20 11.11
N THR A 163 -24.44 12.45 11.30
CA THR A 163 -24.89 13.29 12.43
C THR A 163 -26.35 13.75 12.35
N ASP A 164 -26.98 13.65 11.19
CA ASP A 164 -28.42 13.92 11.05
C ASP A 164 -29.27 12.74 11.54
N LYS A 165 -28.73 11.53 11.47
CA LYS A 165 -29.41 10.28 11.82
C LYS A 165 -29.07 9.81 13.23
N VAL A 166 -27.83 9.91 13.62
CA VAL A 166 -27.30 9.44 14.91
C VAL A 166 -26.85 10.64 15.72
N LYS A 167 -27.42 10.82 16.94
CA LYS A 167 -27.13 11.99 17.78
C LYS A 167 -26.11 11.71 18.89
N ASP A 168 -26.17 10.53 19.47
CA ASP A 168 -25.33 10.11 20.59
C ASP A 168 -24.77 8.71 20.30
N VAL A 169 -23.67 8.65 19.56
CA VAL A 169 -22.97 7.38 19.31
C VAL A 169 -22.03 7.07 20.48
N ASN A 170 -21.95 5.81 20.85
CA ASN A 170 -20.90 5.31 21.75
C ASN A 170 -19.54 5.38 21.02
N PRO A 171 -18.54 6.14 21.50
CA PRO A 171 -17.22 6.20 20.85
C PRO A 171 -16.41 4.91 21.12
N SER A 172 -16.85 3.82 20.56
CA SER A 172 -16.32 2.47 20.76
C SER A 172 -16.56 1.65 19.49
N TRP A 173 -15.66 0.77 19.11
CA TRP A 173 -15.88 -0.20 18.05
C TRP A 173 -17.15 -1.05 18.25
N LYS A 174 -17.63 -1.16 19.51
CA LYS A 174 -18.91 -1.80 19.81
C LYS A 174 -20.12 -1.11 19.18
N ALA A 175 -19.99 0.15 18.79
CA ALA A 175 -21.08 0.87 18.14
C ALA A 175 -21.52 0.19 16.82
N LEU A 176 -20.60 -0.41 16.09
CA LEU A 176 -20.86 -1.15 14.86
C LEU A 176 -21.81 -2.34 15.07
N PHE A 177 -21.93 -2.83 16.30
CA PHE A 177 -22.73 -4.01 16.69
C PHE A 177 -23.94 -3.65 17.56
N GLU A 178 -24.23 -2.37 17.76
CA GLU A 178 -25.38 -1.97 18.59
C GLU A 178 -26.70 -2.24 17.84
N PRO A 179 -27.67 -2.99 18.44
CA PRO A 179 -28.88 -3.41 17.76
C PRO A 179 -29.74 -2.27 17.20
N GLN A 180 -29.58 -1.05 17.73
CA GLN A 180 -30.31 0.11 17.25
C GLN A 180 -29.95 0.54 15.82
N TYR A 181 -28.81 0.06 15.27
CA TYR A 181 -28.32 0.34 13.93
C TYR A 181 -28.41 -0.90 13.01
N GLU A 182 -29.13 -1.95 13.42
CA GLU A 182 -29.26 -3.20 12.66
C GLU A 182 -29.70 -2.94 11.21
N GLY A 183 -28.90 -3.39 10.24
CA GLY A 183 -29.13 -3.22 8.80
C GLY A 183 -28.80 -1.81 8.27
N GLU A 184 -28.24 -0.91 9.07
CA GLU A 184 -27.86 0.45 8.70
C GLU A 184 -26.36 0.72 8.97
N VAL A 185 -25.55 -0.31 9.18
CA VAL A 185 -24.09 -0.25 9.37
C VAL A 185 -23.39 -0.79 8.12
N ALA A 186 -22.29 -0.18 7.73
CA ALA A 186 -21.30 -0.81 6.85
C ALA A 186 -20.00 -1.05 7.60
N ILE A 187 -19.15 -1.89 7.03
CA ILE A 187 -17.79 -2.17 7.52
C ILE A 187 -16.90 -2.34 6.30
N GLU A 188 -15.68 -1.85 6.35
CA GLU A 188 -14.70 -2.07 5.29
C GLU A 188 -14.42 -3.56 5.10
N GLY A 189 -14.35 -4.01 3.86
CA GLY A 189 -14.26 -5.41 3.51
C GLY A 189 -13.23 -5.72 2.41
N ASP A 190 -12.56 -4.71 1.88
CA ASP A 190 -11.49 -4.86 0.89
C ASP A 190 -10.26 -5.61 1.44
N GLU A 191 -10.04 -5.51 2.76
CA GLU A 191 -8.97 -6.17 3.48
C GLU A 191 -9.50 -6.93 4.71
N SER A 192 -8.75 -7.95 5.14
CA SER A 192 -9.16 -8.79 6.28
C SER A 192 -8.76 -8.21 7.63
N LEU A 193 -7.71 -7.41 7.69
CA LEU A 193 -7.12 -6.96 8.96
C LEU A 193 -8.01 -5.96 9.68
N THR A 194 -8.57 -4.99 8.96
CA THR A 194 -9.44 -3.95 9.53
C THR A 194 -10.70 -4.54 10.17
N PRO A 195 -11.58 -5.28 9.47
CA PRO A 195 -12.82 -5.78 10.08
C PRO A 195 -12.60 -6.78 11.21
N ILE A 196 -11.56 -7.63 11.11
CA ILE A 196 -11.20 -8.55 12.20
C ILE A 196 -10.60 -7.78 13.38
N GLY A 197 -9.72 -6.81 13.10
CA GLY A 197 -9.03 -6.02 14.11
C GLY A 197 -9.98 -5.18 14.95
N GLU A 198 -10.88 -4.43 14.34
CA GLU A 198 -11.87 -3.62 15.05
C GLU A 198 -12.89 -4.46 15.81
N THR A 199 -13.28 -5.62 15.28
CA THR A 199 -14.13 -6.58 15.99
C THR A 199 -13.41 -7.15 17.20
N ALA A 200 -12.13 -7.52 17.07
CA ALA A 200 -11.32 -7.97 18.20
C ALA A 200 -11.23 -6.89 19.31
N LEU A 201 -11.04 -5.63 18.94
CA LEU A 201 -11.05 -4.50 19.87
C LEU A 201 -12.45 -4.29 20.50
N ALA A 202 -13.51 -4.45 19.72
CA ALA A 202 -14.88 -4.42 20.25
C ALA A 202 -15.11 -5.53 21.28
N LEU A 203 -14.52 -6.70 21.11
CA LEU A 203 -14.56 -7.81 22.07
C LEU A 203 -13.64 -7.62 23.27
N GLY A 204 -12.76 -6.62 23.24
CA GLY A 204 -11.83 -6.27 24.33
C GLY A 204 -10.51 -7.03 24.27
N MET A 205 -10.09 -7.46 23.10
CA MET A 205 -8.76 -8.01 22.87
C MET A 205 -7.74 -6.87 22.77
N ASP A 206 -6.54 -7.07 23.32
CA ASP A 206 -5.56 -5.99 23.48
C ASP A 206 -4.79 -5.67 22.17
N ASP A 207 -4.39 -6.69 21.42
CA ASP A 207 -3.60 -6.54 20.19
C ASP A 207 -4.28 -7.27 19.02
N PRO A 208 -4.95 -6.53 18.14
CA PRO A 208 -5.68 -7.14 17.04
C PRO A 208 -4.79 -7.72 15.93
N MET A 209 -3.47 -7.40 15.92
CA MET A 209 -2.51 -7.91 14.94
C MET A 209 -1.71 -9.12 15.48
N GLU A 210 -2.02 -9.63 16.68
CA GLU A 210 -1.39 -10.80 17.28
C GLU A 210 -2.43 -11.78 17.85
N LEU A 211 -3.55 -11.95 17.16
CA LEU A 211 -4.59 -12.88 17.60
C LEU A 211 -4.13 -14.33 17.44
N SER A 212 -4.40 -15.13 18.47
CA SER A 212 -4.30 -16.58 18.35
C SER A 212 -5.43 -17.15 17.49
N ALA A 213 -5.25 -18.34 16.92
CA ALA A 213 -6.28 -19.02 16.15
C ALA A 213 -7.64 -19.07 16.88
N LYS A 214 -7.63 -19.33 18.20
CA LYS A 214 -8.85 -19.31 18.99
C LYS A 214 -9.53 -17.94 19.06
N GLN A 215 -8.76 -16.86 19.11
CA GLN A 215 -9.32 -15.50 19.12
C GLN A 215 -9.86 -15.14 17.74
N ILE A 216 -9.19 -15.57 16.68
CA ILE A 216 -9.69 -15.41 15.31
C ILE A 216 -11.01 -16.17 15.13
N ASP A 217 -11.12 -17.42 15.59
CA ASP A 217 -12.38 -18.16 15.60
C ASP A 217 -13.49 -17.42 16.36
N GLU A 218 -13.17 -16.83 17.55
CA GLU A 218 -14.13 -16.08 18.35
C GLU A 218 -14.62 -14.81 17.65
N VAL A 219 -13.72 -14.09 16.96
CA VAL A 219 -14.04 -12.91 16.14
C VAL A 219 -14.91 -13.32 14.95
N THR A 220 -14.55 -14.37 14.26
CA THR A 220 -15.28 -14.92 13.09
C THR A 220 -16.69 -15.31 13.47
N ASP A 221 -16.84 -16.06 14.54
CA ASP A 221 -18.16 -16.48 15.05
C ASP A 221 -19.01 -15.25 15.43
N TYR A 222 -18.40 -14.24 16.06
CA TYR A 222 -19.10 -13.01 16.45
C TYR A 222 -19.59 -12.22 15.23
N LEU A 223 -18.75 -12.05 14.20
CA LEU A 223 -19.12 -11.40 12.94
C LEU A 223 -20.27 -12.13 12.25
N LYS A 224 -20.23 -13.46 12.18
CA LYS A 224 -21.29 -14.30 11.60
C LYS A 224 -22.60 -14.19 12.37
N GLU A 225 -22.56 -14.20 13.71
CA GLU A 225 -23.74 -14.02 14.54
C GLU A 225 -24.39 -12.64 14.34
N HIS A 226 -23.58 -11.62 14.03
CA HIS A 226 -24.03 -10.25 13.85
C HIS A 226 -24.13 -9.82 12.37
N LYS A 227 -24.10 -10.77 11.43
CA LYS A 227 -24.18 -10.48 9.99
C LYS A 227 -25.39 -9.58 9.63
N GLY A 228 -26.53 -9.75 10.29
CA GLY A 228 -27.71 -8.91 10.08
C GLY A 228 -27.52 -7.44 10.46
N GLN A 229 -26.45 -7.11 11.20
CA GLN A 229 -26.07 -5.75 11.58
C GLN A 229 -25.61 -4.96 10.34
N PHE A 230 -24.91 -5.62 9.41
CA PHE A 230 -24.27 -4.98 8.30
C PHE A 230 -25.16 -4.91 7.07
N ARG A 231 -25.30 -3.70 6.54
CA ARG A 231 -25.96 -3.43 5.24
C ARG A 231 -25.06 -3.82 4.08
N SER A 232 -23.75 -3.63 4.23
CA SER A 232 -22.74 -3.91 3.22
C SER A 232 -21.37 -4.07 3.85
N TYR A 233 -20.54 -4.84 3.18
CA TYR A 233 -19.07 -4.79 3.25
C TYR A 233 -18.63 -3.88 2.09
N THR A 234 -17.87 -2.82 2.37
CA THR A 234 -17.46 -1.83 1.35
C THR A 234 -16.07 -2.15 0.83
N GLU A 235 -15.88 -1.99 -0.47
CA GLU A 235 -14.61 -2.31 -1.14
C GLU A 235 -13.83 -1.04 -1.52
N SER A 236 -14.37 0.16 -1.20
CA SER A 236 -13.72 1.44 -1.50
C SER A 236 -14.35 2.59 -0.72
N ASP A 237 -13.58 3.68 -0.55
CA ASP A 237 -14.08 4.96 -0.03
C ASP A 237 -15.32 5.46 -0.77
N SER A 238 -15.33 5.31 -2.09
CA SER A 238 -16.46 5.72 -2.94
C SER A 238 -17.74 4.97 -2.62
N ASP A 239 -17.66 3.67 -2.30
CA ASP A 239 -18.80 2.86 -1.89
C ASP A 239 -19.33 3.32 -0.53
N THR A 240 -18.43 3.50 0.43
CA THR A 240 -18.76 4.01 1.77
C THR A 240 -19.46 5.37 1.69
N ILE A 241 -18.91 6.31 0.92
CA ILE A 241 -19.52 7.64 0.70
C ILE A 241 -20.89 7.54 0.05
N ASN A 242 -21.07 6.67 -0.95
CA ASN A 242 -22.35 6.47 -1.61
C ASN A 242 -23.42 5.91 -0.69
N LEU A 243 -23.09 4.95 0.18
CA LEU A 243 -24.01 4.37 1.16
C LEU A 243 -24.42 5.40 2.23
N LEU A 244 -23.48 6.18 2.73
CA LEU A 244 -23.76 7.29 3.65
C LEU A 244 -24.66 8.36 2.99
N LYS A 245 -24.38 8.70 1.74
CA LYS A 245 -25.12 9.69 0.96
C LYS A 245 -26.53 9.26 0.60
N SER A 246 -26.75 7.98 0.29
CA SER A 246 -28.09 7.43 0.05
C SER A 246 -28.90 7.33 1.34
N GLY A 247 -28.24 7.33 2.49
CA GLY A 247 -28.85 7.14 3.80
C GLY A 247 -29.20 5.68 4.10
N GLU A 248 -28.65 4.73 3.31
CA GLU A 248 -28.75 3.29 3.58
C GLU A 248 -27.86 2.89 4.74
N VAL A 249 -26.80 3.66 5.00
CA VAL A 249 -25.89 3.48 6.14
C VAL A 249 -25.85 4.77 6.96
N VAL A 250 -25.87 4.62 8.27
CA VAL A 250 -25.82 5.73 9.22
C VAL A 250 -24.55 5.71 10.08
N LEU A 251 -23.88 4.58 10.12
CA LEU A 251 -22.66 4.33 10.86
C LEU A 251 -21.78 3.36 10.09
N THR A 252 -20.51 3.65 10.01
CA THR A 252 -19.49 2.77 9.40
C THR A 252 -18.14 3.00 10.07
N ASP A 253 -17.20 2.11 9.87
CA ASP A 253 -15.79 2.37 10.05
C ASP A 253 -15.24 3.17 8.85
N GLY A 254 -14.02 3.63 8.97
CA GLY A 254 -13.34 4.29 7.84
C GLY A 254 -12.28 5.30 8.25
N GLY A 255 -11.50 5.69 7.27
CA GLY A 255 -10.48 6.70 7.39
C GLY A 255 -11.03 8.11 7.64
N ARG A 256 -10.22 8.96 8.26
CA ARG A 256 -10.58 10.38 8.41
C ARG A 256 -10.75 11.07 7.05
N GLY A 257 -9.97 10.66 6.04
CA GLY A 257 -10.08 11.15 4.67
C GLY A 257 -11.45 10.85 4.05
N THR A 258 -11.94 9.63 4.23
CA THR A 258 -13.26 9.18 3.78
C THR A 258 -14.38 10.04 4.39
N ALA A 259 -14.31 10.33 5.70
CA ALA A 259 -15.27 11.22 6.35
C ALA A 259 -15.24 12.64 5.76
N MET A 260 -14.04 13.19 5.52
CA MET A 260 -13.89 14.52 4.91
C MET A 260 -14.43 14.56 3.47
N ALA A 261 -14.19 13.51 2.68
CA ALA A 261 -14.73 13.40 1.33
C ALA A 261 -16.27 13.27 1.35
N ALA A 262 -16.83 12.56 2.32
CA ALA A 262 -18.28 12.50 2.52
C ALA A 262 -18.86 13.87 2.88
N GLU A 263 -18.23 14.66 3.76
CA GLU A 263 -18.62 16.04 4.06
C GLU A 263 -18.57 16.93 2.81
N GLU A 264 -17.53 16.85 2.00
CA GLU A 264 -17.43 17.58 0.72
C GLU A 264 -18.53 17.16 -0.27
N ALA A 265 -18.95 15.88 -0.24
CA ALA A 265 -20.10 15.39 -1.00
C ALA A 265 -21.46 15.83 -0.44
N GLY A 266 -21.49 16.59 0.67
CA GLY A 266 -22.67 17.15 1.31
C GLY A 266 -23.36 16.20 2.29
N VAL A 267 -22.68 15.17 2.77
CA VAL A 267 -23.18 14.26 3.81
C VAL A 267 -22.77 14.80 5.18
N PRO A 268 -23.70 15.01 6.12
CA PRO A 268 -23.36 15.49 7.46
C PRO A 268 -22.80 14.33 8.29
N VAL A 269 -21.49 14.17 8.27
CA VAL A 269 -20.80 13.12 9.03
C VAL A 269 -19.84 13.69 10.06
N GLU A 270 -19.46 12.86 11.03
CA GLU A 270 -18.39 13.10 12.00
C GLU A 270 -17.51 11.86 12.08
N TRP A 271 -16.19 12.06 12.06
CA TRP A 271 -15.23 11.01 12.33
C TRP A 271 -14.91 10.96 13.83
N ILE A 272 -15.00 9.78 14.43
CA ILE A 272 -14.86 9.59 15.88
C ILE A 272 -13.80 8.52 16.15
N ALA A 273 -12.80 8.87 16.96
CA ALA A 273 -11.82 7.90 17.45
C ALA A 273 -12.47 6.97 18.49
N PRO A 274 -12.46 5.66 18.29
CA PRO A 274 -12.93 4.71 19.30
C PRO A 274 -12.06 4.74 20.55
N LYS A 275 -12.65 4.54 21.72
CA LYS A 275 -11.96 4.59 23.03
C LYS A 275 -10.96 3.44 23.23
N GLU A 276 -11.15 2.32 22.55
CA GLU A 276 -10.22 1.19 22.53
C GLU A 276 -8.90 1.53 21.81
N GLY A 277 -8.91 2.58 21.01
CA GLY A 277 -7.88 3.04 20.08
C GLY A 277 -8.36 2.90 18.63
N PRO A 278 -8.14 3.93 17.82
CA PRO A 278 -8.28 3.78 16.36
C PRO A 278 -7.19 2.83 15.84
N LEU A 279 -7.46 2.15 14.76
CA LEU A 279 -6.39 1.51 13.96
C LEU A 279 -5.62 2.60 13.20
N SER A 280 -4.43 2.31 12.72
CA SER A 280 -3.70 3.25 11.86
C SER A 280 -2.84 2.53 10.83
N TRP A 281 -3.01 2.94 9.61
CA TRP A 281 -2.30 2.44 8.44
C TRP A 281 -1.17 3.38 8.02
N ILE A 282 -0.18 2.83 7.31
CA ILE A 282 0.95 3.55 6.73
C ILE A 282 1.16 3.01 5.32
N CYS A 283 0.91 3.84 4.32
CA CYS A 283 1.12 3.49 2.92
C CYS A 283 2.20 4.36 2.28
N GLY A 284 2.74 3.90 1.18
CA GLY A 284 3.81 4.61 0.51
C GLY A 284 4.10 4.12 -0.90
N LEU A 285 5.03 4.77 -1.55
CA LEU A 285 5.36 4.52 -2.94
C LEU A 285 6.66 3.72 -3.06
N GLY A 286 6.54 2.52 -3.63
CA GLY A 286 7.65 1.68 -4.06
C GLY A 286 7.89 1.79 -5.56
N ILE A 287 9.05 1.26 -6.03
CA ILE A 287 9.36 1.16 -7.45
C ILE A 287 9.25 -0.29 -7.87
N SER A 288 8.43 -0.56 -8.88
CA SER A 288 8.29 -1.90 -9.44
C SER A 288 9.63 -2.49 -9.89
N SER A 289 9.85 -3.77 -9.64
CA SER A 289 11.04 -4.47 -10.16
C SER A 289 11.10 -4.46 -11.70
N ALA A 290 9.94 -4.33 -12.37
CA ALA A 290 9.78 -4.23 -13.82
C ALA A 290 9.76 -2.78 -14.34
N ALA A 291 10.00 -1.77 -13.47
CA ALA A 291 9.96 -0.36 -13.83
C ALA A 291 10.88 -0.03 -15.02
N LYS A 292 10.35 0.76 -15.96
CA LYS A 292 11.06 1.21 -17.16
C LYS A 292 11.53 2.66 -17.06
N ASN A 293 10.89 3.45 -16.19
CA ASN A 293 11.23 4.86 -15.98
C ASN A 293 11.53 5.13 -14.50
N VAL A 294 12.61 4.56 -14.01
CA VAL A 294 13.04 4.62 -12.60
C VAL A 294 13.29 6.06 -12.14
N GLU A 295 13.89 6.90 -13.01
CA GLU A 295 14.13 8.31 -12.70
C GLU A 295 12.84 9.09 -12.46
N ALA A 296 11.83 8.86 -13.30
CA ALA A 296 10.53 9.48 -13.11
C ALA A 296 9.79 8.92 -11.86
N ALA A 297 10.01 7.64 -11.51
CA ALA A 297 9.48 7.05 -10.31
C ALA A 297 10.06 7.73 -9.04
N TYR A 298 11.37 7.88 -8.95
CA TYR A 298 11.98 8.66 -7.86
C TYR A 298 11.49 10.10 -7.83
N LYS A 299 11.29 10.73 -9.00
CA LYS A 299 10.77 12.09 -9.07
C LYS A 299 9.37 12.22 -8.47
N LEU A 300 8.50 11.24 -8.72
CA LEU A 300 7.17 11.19 -8.13
C LEU A 300 7.24 10.97 -6.61
N ILE A 301 8.05 10.03 -6.15
CA ILE A 301 8.25 9.76 -4.72
C ILE A 301 8.74 11.04 -4.01
N ASN A 302 9.73 11.71 -4.59
CA ASN A 302 10.27 12.96 -4.05
C ASN A 302 9.25 14.10 -4.03
N TYR A 303 8.34 14.13 -5.00
CA TYR A 303 7.22 15.06 -4.98
C TYR A 303 6.28 14.76 -3.82
N TYR A 304 5.82 13.52 -3.66
CA TYR A 304 4.89 13.14 -2.59
C TYR A 304 5.49 13.30 -1.18
N THR A 305 6.80 13.17 -1.02
CA THR A 305 7.48 13.41 0.26
C THR A 305 7.82 14.89 0.48
N SER A 306 7.57 15.78 -0.50
CA SER A 306 7.85 17.21 -0.34
C SER A 306 6.92 17.85 0.68
N PRO A 307 7.37 18.89 1.41
CA PRO A 307 6.51 19.59 2.36
C PRO A 307 5.22 20.14 1.74
N GLN A 308 5.28 20.58 0.48
CA GLN A 308 4.13 21.14 -0.24
C GLN A 308 3.08 20.08 -0.56
N ALA A 309 3.49 18.94 -1.11
CA ALA A 309 2.57 17.84 -1.41
C ALA A 309 1.98 17.27 -0.13
N GLN A 310 2.79 17.10 0.92
CA GLN A 310 2.33 16.62 2.23
C GLN A 310 1.35 17.59 2.90
N ALA A 311 1.55 18.90 2.78
CA ALA A 311 0.60 19.88 3.28
C ALA A 311 -0.73 19.85 2.48
N GLN A 312 -0.69 19.51 1.20
CA GLN A 312 -1.90 19.26 0.41
C GLN A 312 -2.59 17.97 0.86
N SER A 313 -1.86 16.87 1.05
CA SER A 313 -2.42 15.61 1.56
C SER A 313 -3.13 15.78 2.91
N ALA A 314 -2.59 16.64 3.78
CA ALA A 314 -3.24 16.98 5.05
C ALA A 314 -4.64 17.58 4.87
N THR A 315 -4.93 18.24 3.74
CA THR A 315 -6.29 18.78 3.47
C THR A 315 -7.27 17.71 3.02
N GLU A 316 -6.78 16.53 2.68
CA GLU A 316 -7.58 15.35 2.32
C GLU A 316 -7.73 14.37 3.53
N GLY A 317 -7.28 14.75 4.73
CA GLY A 317 -7.45 13.97 5.95
C GLY A 317 -6.24 13.16 6.39
N TYR A 318 -5.15 13.17 5.62
CA TYR A 318 -3.96 12.37 5.93
C TYR A 318 -3.08 12.99 7.02
N VAL A 319 -2.42 12.13 7.76
CA VAL A 319 -1.30 12.49 8.63
C VAL A 319 -0.06 12.71 7.77
N VAL A 320 0.66 13.82 7.98
CA VAL A 320 1.87 14.10 7.21
C VAL A 320 2.99 13.14 7.59
N THR A 321 3.63 12.56 6.59
CA THR A 321 4.83 11.73 6.81
C THR A 321 6.10 12.59 6.85
N ASN A 322 6.08 13.79 6.26
CA ASN A 322 7.17 14.75 6.36
C ASN A 322 6.81 15.89 7.34
N PRO A 323 7.37 15.91 8.56
CA PRO A 323 7.06 16.92 9.57
C PRO A 323 7.34 18.38 9.13
N ALA A 324 8.19 18.57 8.12
CA ALA A 324 8.45 19.90 7.55
C ALA A 324 7.23 20.49 6.82
N ALA A 325 6.18 19.68 6.57
CA ALA A 325 4.92 20.15 6.01
C ALA A 325 4.04 20.89 7.03
N LEU A 326 4.12 20.57 8.33
CA LEU A 326 3.22 21.11 9.35
C LEU A 326 3.09 22.66 9.36
N PRO A 327 4.18 23.44 9.16
CA PRO A 327 4.05 24.89 9.05
C PRO A 327 3.23 25.36 7.83
N LEU A 328 3.09 24.53 6.80
CA LEU A 328 2.37 24.83 5.56
C LEU A 328 0.92 24.37 5.60
N VAL A 329 0.57 23.46 6.51
CA VAL A 329 -0.78 22.93 6.69
C VAL A 329 -1.71 24.05 7.17
N PRO A 330 -2.91 24.22 6.56
CA PRO A 330 -3.89 25.17 7.06
C PRO A 330 -4.28 24.88 8.51
N GLU A 331 -4.50 25.93 9.31
CA GLU A 331 -4.70 25.82 10.78
C GLU A 331 -5.76 24.78 11.17
N LYS A 332 -6.88 24.74 10.43
CA LYS A 332 -7.97 23.80 10.71
C LYS A 332 -7.61 22.32 10.61
N TYR A 333 -6.52 21.98 9.89
CA TYR A 333 -6.08 20.60 9.70
C TYR A 333 -4.80 20.24 10.47
N LYS A 334 -4.15 21.21 11.12
CA LYS A 334 -2.85 20.99 11.77
C LYS A 334 -2.88 19.89 12.83
N GLU A 335 -3.89 19.88 13.67
CA GLU A 335 -3.99 18.89 14.74
C GLU A 335 -4.17 17.49 14.16
N SER A 336 -5.05 17.33 13.17
CA SER A 336 -5.32 16.04 12.53
C SER A 336 -4.16 15.55 11.66
N ALA A 337 -3.43 16.47 11.05
CA ALA A 337 -2.29 16.16 10.19
C ALA A 337 -0.99 15.88 10.95
N ASP A 338 -0.89 16.26 12.24
CA ASP A 338 0.29 16.01 13.04
C ASP A 338 0.46 14.51 13.30
N PRO A 339 1.63 13.91 13.05
CA PRO A 339 1.91 12.51 13.41
C PRO A 339 1.59 12.17 14.88
N ALA A 340 1.64 13.15 15.77
CA ALA A 340 1.24 12.97 17.16
C ALA A 340 -0.25 12.60 17.31
N SER A 341 -1.10 12.88 16.33
CA SER A 341 -2.53 12.54 16.34
C SER A 341 -2.79 11.03 16.30
N VAL A 342 -1.86 10.25 15.77
CA VAL A 342 -1.94 8.78 15.70
C VAL A 342 -1.03 8.04 16.67
N LYS A 343 -0.37 8.76 17.59
CA LYS A 343 0.55 8.13 18.57
C LYS A 343 -0.09 7.11 19.50
N ASN A 344 -1.40 7.21 19.71
CA ASN A 344 -2.18 6.28 20.54
C ASN A 344 -3.03 5.33 19.66
N ALA A 345 -2.88 5.40 18.34
CA ALA A 345 -3.50 4.44 17.45
C ALA A 345 -2.73 3.10 17.51
N ILE A 346 -3.44 2.04 17.21
CA ILE A 346 -2.87 0.70 17.09
C ILE A 346 -2.40 0.59 15.63
N ALA A 347 -1.08 0.54 15.45
CA ALA A 347 -0.52 0.43 14.10
C ALA A 347 -0.90 -0.93 13.47
N GLU A 348 -1.51 -0.85 12.32
CA GLU A 348 -1.70 -2.01 11.46
C GLU A 348 -0.34 -2.49 10.99
N ARG A 349 -0.13 -3.79 11.11
CA ARG A 349 1.08 -4.48 10.72
C ARG A 349 0.74 -5.91 10.35
N GLU A 350 1.53 -6.48 9.49
CA GLU A 350 1.30 -7.85 9.06
C GLU A 350 1.40 -8.83 10.24
N PRO A 351 0.31 -9.54 10.56
CA PRO A 351 0.33 -10.55 11.61
C PRO A 351 1.14 -11.78 11.17
N PRO A 352 1.80 -12.49 12.09
CA PRO A 352 2.60 -13.67 11.76
C PRO A 352 1.78 -14.83 11.16
N ASN A 353 0.48 -14.77 11.28
CA ASN A 353 -0.49 -15.75 10.79
C ASN A 353 -1.57 -15.10 9.89
N LEU A 354 -1.17 -14.19 9.02
CA LEU A 354 -2.06 -13.45 8.10
C LEU A 354 -3.02 -14.38 7.35
N ASP A 355 -2.56 -15.55 6.90
CA ASP A 355 -3.41 -16.51 6.20
C ASP A 355 -4.67 -16.92 7.01
N GLU A 356 -4.58 -16.93 8.35
CA GLU A 356 -5.72 -17.22 9.23
C GLU A 356 -6.74 -16.07 9.25
N TYR A 357 -6.28 -14.81 9.21
CA TYR A 357 -7.16 -13.63 9.11
C TYR A 357 -7.87 -13.60 7.76
N VAL A 358 -7.13 -13.79 6.68
CA VAL A 358 -7.70 -13.85 5.31
C VAL A 358 -8.75 -14.94 5.20
N HIS A 359 -8.47 -16.14 5.74
CA HIS A 359 -9.43 -17.25 5.71
C HIS A 359 -10.69 -16.96 6.54
N ALA A 360 -10.51 -16.38 7.73
CA ALA A 360 -11.60 -15.99 8.61
C ALA A 360 -12.52 -14.96 7.95
N TRP A 361 -11.95 -13.94 7.31
CA TRP A 361 -12.73 -12.94 6.60
C TRP A 361 -13.50 -13.54 5.42
N GLN A 362 -12.86 -14.38 4.60
CA GLN A 362 -13.52 -15.09 3.52
C GLN A 362 -14.69 -15.98 4.01
N GLU A 363 -14.59 -16.56 5.20
CA GLU A 363 -15.70 -17.28 5.80
C GLU A 363 -16.87 -16.35 6.15
N VAL A 364 -16.60 -15.15 6.69
CA VAL A 364 -17.64 -14.16 7.01
C VAL A 364 -18.37 -13.69 5.75
N GLU A 365 -17.62 -13.37 4.70
CA GLU A 365 -18.19 -12.88 3.43
C GLU A 365 -19.04 -13.95 2.71
N SER A 366 -18.63 -15.22 2.82
CA SER A 366 -19.28 -16.33 2.07
C SER A 366 -20.61 -16.80 2.66
N GLU A 367 -20.96 -16.42 3.88
CA GLU A 367 -22.26 -16.74 4.51
C GLU A 367 -23.36 -15.74 4.17
#